data_59d31ef79f111919b7c934ba9585b370
#
_entry.id   59d31ef79f111919b7c934ba9585b370
#
_cell.length_a   1.000
_cell.length_b   1.000
_cell.length_c   1.000
_cell.angle_alpha   90.00
_cell.angle_beta   90.00
_cell.angle_gamma   90.00
#
_symmetry.space_group_name_H-M   'P 1'
#
loop_
_entity.id
_entity.type
_entity.pdbx_description
1 polymer ?
#
loop_
_entity_poly.entity_id
_entity_poly.type
_entity_poly.pdbx_seq_one_letter_code
_entity_poly.pdbx_strand_id
1 'polypeptide(L)'
;MRQPTPLLVLTVLLVATASTSAIIRRHDRDDAAYLKLGAGYPCVTRLGGGTATLIAPRWLLTAGHVATNLSPFDRSVHFNGRDYPIRAVLVHPKSRQRPRTAAMDVALIQLAEPVEGVAPAPVYSGRQEKGMNVVFVGPGMFGDGMQGPVGDDARMRGATNIVADALDNYLTFSFDAPPHSTELEGISGPGDSGGPALCQIDHRAVVVGVSSANDPTGAAGPCRYGSTEYYARVSTVAEWITTTMATDPAPRALPADPIDIRDGHGRASPAGRIAGAFFEAYGRGDDQAMESFERTFRAEKALKDRPVAERVQSWRKLHAEWGPLKAHKYIQAAPTELHVLVRAEGEGVWKSFRFETEPEPPHRLLGISIASPVAGN
;
A
#
# COMPACT_ATOMS: atom_id res chain seq x y z
N MET A 1 -24.84 28.36 62.60
CA MET A 1 -23.67 27.96 61.86
C MET A 1 -24.10 27.02 60.71
N ARG A 2 -24.12 27.53 59.47
CA ARG A 2 -24.44 26.72 58.29
C ARG A 2 -23.10 26.34 57.60
N GLN A 3 -22.86 25.05 57.45
CA GLN A 3 -21.70 24.56 56.72
C GLN A 3 -21.85 24.80 55.25
N PRO A 4 -20.79 25.18 54.50
CA PRO A 4 -20.85 25.32 53.05
C PRO A 4 -20.77 23.95 52.38
N THR A 5 -21.67 23.74 51.42
CA THR A 5 -21.74 22.57 50.52
C THR A 5 -20.54 22.63 49.54
N PRO A 6 -19.79 21.55 49.32
CA PRO A 6 -18.71 21.57 48.35
C PRO A 6 -19.25 21.58 46.93
N LEU A 7 -18.82 22.57 46.15
CA LEU A 7 -19.08 22.69 44.72
C LEU A 7 -18.26 21.64 43.98
N LEU A 8 -18.95 20.63 43.42
CA LEU A 8 -18.32 19.61 42.58
C LEU A 8 -17.96 20.24 41.20
N VAL A 9 -16.71 20.60 41.01
CA VAL A 9 -16.20 21.03 39.72
C VAL A 9 -16.04 19.80 38.83
N LEU A 10 -16.99 19.59 37.92
CA LEU A 10 -16.94 18.57 36.88
C LEU A 10 -15.90 19.02 35.81
N THR A 11 -14.66 18.54 35.92
CA THR A 11 -13.65 18.74 34.87
C THR A 11 -14.02 17.85 33.69
N VAL A 12 -14.64 18.44 32.67
CA VAL A 12 -14.84 17.78 31.38
C VAL A 12 -13.47 17.68 30.71
N LEU A 13 -12.89 16.48 30.76
CA LEU A 13 -11.71 16.15 29.95
C LEU A 13 -12.16 16.09 28.49
N LEU A 14 -11.91 17.17 27.73
CA LEU A 14 -11.99 17.13 26.28
C LEU A 14 -10.88 16.18 25.80
N VAL A 15 -11.21 14.92 25.60
CA VAL A 15 -10.37 14.01 24.83
C VAL A 15 -10.44 14.51 23.39
N ALA A 16 -9.43 15.27 22.98
CA ALA A 16 -9.20 15.56 21.57
C ALA A 16 -8.95 14.20 20.89
N THR A 17 -9.98 13.66 20.26
CA THR A 17 -9.81 12.52 19.35
C THR A 17 -8.92 13.00 18.21
N ALA A 18 -7.66 12.57 18.21
CA ALA A 18 -6.76 12.77 17.08
C ALA A 18 -7.44 12.14 15.86
N SER A 19 -7.87 12.97 14.94
CA SER A 19 -8.48 12.53 13.68
C SER A 19 -7.39 11.85 12.86
N THR A 20 -7.55 10.57 12.60
CA THR A 20 -6.64 9.71 11.85
C THR A 20 -7.06 9.68 10.37
N SER A 21 -6.15 9.93 9.43
CA SER A 21 -6.51 10.20 8.01
C SER A 21 -5.56 9.62 6.95
N ALA A 22 -6.05 9.04 5.81
CA ALA A 22 -5.28 8.62 4.62
C ALA A 22 -5.02 9.80 3.66
N ILE A 23 -4.05 9.72 2.70
CA ILE A 23 -3.52 10.87 1.94
C ILE A 23 -2.80 11.87 2.87
N ILE A 24 -1.68 12.38 2.46
CA ILE A 24 -0.98 13.45 3.19
C ILE A 24 -1.57 14.77 2.74
N ARG A 25 -2.26 15.44 3.64
CA ARG A 25 -3.11 16.61 3.40
C ARG A 25 -2.46 17.92 3.81
N ARG A 26 -3.09 19.02 3.51
CA ARG A 26 -2.75 20.32 4.12
C ARG A 26 -3.02 20.27 5.63
N HIS A 27 -2.10 20.84 6.41
CA HIS A 27 -2.21 20.92 7.87
C HIS A 27 -3.35 21.85 8.35
N ASP A 28 -3.77 22.81 7.51
CA ASP A 28 -4.76 23.86 7.82
C ASP A 28 -6.17 23.56 7.29
N ARG A 29 -6.43 22.30 6.88
CA ARG A 29 -7.75 21.85 6.41
C ARG A 29 -8.25 20.67 7.22
N ASP A 30 -9.57 20.65 7.43
CA ASP A 30 -10.23 19.56 8.14
C ASP A 30 -10.19 18.26 7.32
N ASP A 31 -9.87 17.17 8.00
CA ASP A 31 -9.86 15.82 7.45
C ASP A 31 -11.21 15.39 6.86
N ALA A 32 -12.30 15.86 7.45
CA ALA A 32 -13.65 15.57 6.97
C ALA A 32 -13.88 16.00 5.50
N ALA A 33 -13.20 17.06 5.05
CA ALA A 33 -13.29 17.50 3.66
C ALA A 33 -12.61 16.51 2.70
N TYR A 34 -11.47 15.94 3.08
CA TYR A 34 -10.73 14.92 2.32
C TYR A 34 -11.48 13.60 2.27
N LEU A 35 -12.08 13.18 3.37
CA LEU A 35 -12.96 12.01 3.44
C LEU A 35 -14.17 12.15 2.52
N LYS A 36 -14.83 13.31 2.56
CA LYS A 36 -15.97 13.62 1.69
C LYS A 36 -15.58 13.58 0.21
N LEU A 37 -14.39 14.13 -0.12
CA LEU A 37 -13.89 14.09 -1.50
C LEU A 37 -13.62 12.66 -1.95
N GLY A 38 -12.92 11.86 -1.13
CA GLY A 38 -12.61 10.46 -1.44
C GLY A 38 -13.86 9.59 -1.62
N ALA A 39 -14.88 9.81 -0.81
CA ALA A 39 -16.18 9.11 -0.92
C ALA A 39 -16.89 9.34 -2.26
N GLY A 40 -16.55 10.41 -2.98
CA GLY A 40 -17.07 10.69 -4.32
C GLY A 40 -16.51 9.77 -5.43
N TYR A 41 -15.54 8.90 -5.13
CA TYR A 41 -14.86 8.05 -6.11
C TYR A 41 -14.93 6.56 -5.73
N PRO A 42 -16.11 5.94 -5.74
CA PRO A 42 -16.30 4.54 -5.36
C PRO A 42 -15.58 3.54 -6.27
N CYS A 43 -15.04 3.99 -7.42
CA CYS A 43 -14.22 3.18 -8.32
C CYS A 43 -12.81 2.88 -7.77
N VAL A 44 -12.39 3.49 -6.66
CA VAL A 44 -11.08 3.26 -6.05
C VAL A 44 -11.22 2.28 -4.89
N THR A 45 -10.32 1.31 -4.81
CA THR A 45 -10.33 0.29 -3.76
C THR A 45 -8.92 -0.04 -3.29
N ARG A 46 -8.80 -0.63 -2.10
CA ARG A 46 -7.56 -1.21 -1.61
C ARG A 46 -7.21 -2.48 -2.38
N LEU A 47 -5.94 -2.68 -2.68
CA LEU A 47 -5.38 -3.88 -3.30
C LEU A 47 -4.09 -4.27 -2.60
N GLY A 48 -4.14 -5.31 -1.77
CA GLY A 48 -3.00 -5.70 -0.93
C GLY A 48 -2.48 -4.52 -0.09
N GLY A 49 -1.18 -4.27 -0.13
CA GLY A 49 -0.55 -3.10 0.52
C GLY A 49 -0.65 -1.79 -0.27
N GLY A 50 -1.49 -1.72 -1.31
CA GLY A 50 -1.65 -0.55 -2.16
C GLY A 50 -3.11 -0.28 -2.55
N THR A 51 -3.27 0.40 -3.67
CA THR A 51 -4.54 0.91 -4.18
C THR A 51 -4.74 0.51 -5.64
N ALA A 52 -5.98 0.36 -6.08
CA ALA A 52 -6.34 0.10 -7.47
C ALA A 52 -7.61 0.86 -7.85
N THR A 53 -7.78 1.09 -9.15
CA THR A 53 -8.93 1.82 -9.71
C THR A 53 -9.68 0.95 -10.72
N LEU A 54 -10.98 0.83 -10.56
CA LEU A 54 -11.86 0.18 -11.54
C LEU A 54 -11.92 1.03 -12.81
N ILE A 55 -11.35 0.52 -13.91
CA ILE A 55 -11.31 1.22 -15.23
C ILE A 55 -12.29 0.64 -16.26
N ALA A 56 -12.75 -0.59 -16.04
CA ALA A 56 -13.81 -1.26 -16.79
C ALA A 56 -14.48 -2.30 -15.87
N PRO A 57 -15.66 -2.86 -16.18
CA PRO A 57 -16.44 -3.68 -15.26
C PRO A 57 -15.68 -4.86 -14.59
N ARG A 58 -14.66 -5.41 -15.26
CA ARG A 58 -13.83 -6.52 -14.76
C ARG A 58 -12.35 -6.15 -14.63
N TRP A 59 -11.99 -4.87 -14.77
CA TRP A 59 -10.59 -4.49 -14.88
C TRP A 59 -10.22 -3.37 -13.93
N LEU A 60 -9.18 -3.61 -13.15
CA LEU A 60 -8.56 -2.60 -12.30
C LEU A 60 -7.20 -2.22 -12.88
N LEU A 61 -6.86 -0.95 -12.71
CA LEU A 61 -5.53 -0.39 -12.97
C LEU A 61 -4.84 -0.12 -11.63
N THR A 62 -3.58 -0.51 -11.52
CA THR A 62 -2.72 -0.29 -10.35
C THR A 62 -1.27 -0.13 -10.77
N ALA A 63 -0.36 0.11 -9.82
CA ALA A 63 1.08 0.12 -10.09
C ALA A 63 1.64 -1.30 -10.25
N GLY A 64 2.63 -1.45 -11.12
CA GLY A 64 3.31 -2.72 -11.35
C GLY A 64 4.01 -3.24 -10.10
N HIS A 65 4.60 -2.34 -9.28
CA HIS A 65 5.21 -2.74 -8.02
C HIS A 65 4.18 -3.23 -6.98
N VAL A 66 2.96 -2.68 -6.95
CA VAL A 66 1.86 -3.20 -6.11
C VAL A 66 1.46 -4.59 -6.55
N ALA A 67 1.19 -4.77 -7.85
CA ALA A 67 0.78 -6.05 -8.41
C ALA A 67 1.82 -7.17 -8.21
N THR A 68 3.12 -6.84 -8.27
CA THR A 68 4.19 -7.83 -8.05
C THR A 68 4.43 -8.17 -6.58
N ASN A 69 3.91 -7.36 -5.66
CA ASN A 69 4.00 -7.58 -4.21
C ASN A 69 2.71 -8.11 -3.59
N LEU A 70 1.70 -8.45 -4.40
CA LEU A 70 0.50 -9.12 -3.90
C LEU A 70 0.88 -10.42 -3.21
N SER A 71 0.33 -10.61 -2.01
CA SER A 71 0.49 -11.86 -1.29
C SER A 71 -0.52 -12.89 -1.80
N PRO A 72 -0.30 -14.19 -1.56
CA PRO A 72 -1.29 -15.23 -1.87
C PRO A 72 -2.61 -15.07 -1.11
N PHE A 73 -2.67 -14.19 -0.11
CA PHE A 73 -3.89 -13.85 0.62
C PHE A 73 -4.71 -12.76 -0.08
N ASP A 74 -4.11 -11.98 -0.97
CA ASP A 74 -4.78 -10.91 -1.72
C ASP A 74 -5.51 -11.52 -2.94
N ARG A 75 -6.60 -12.24 -2.69
CA ARG A 75 -7.37 -13.01 -3.69
C ARG A 75 -8.61 -12.28 -4.20
N SER A 76 -9.00 -11.20 -3.57
CA SER A 76 -10.18 -10.42 -3.92
C SER A 76 -9.93 -8.93 -3.69
N VAL A 77 -10.81 -8.13 -4.25
CA VAL A 77 -10.96 -6.70 -3.96
C VAL A 77 -12.38 -6.41 -3.50
N HIS A 78 -12.56 -5.36 -2.71
CA HIS A 78 -13.84 -5.04 -2.11
C HIS A 78 -14.50 -3.83 -2.78
N PHE A 79 -15.76 -3.98 -3.23
CA PHE A 79 -16.61 -2.89 -3.71
C PHE A 79 -18.03 -3.06 -3.17
N ASN A 80 -18.66 -1.98 -2.74
CA ASN A 80 -20.07 -1.94 -2.33
C ASN A 80 -20.47 -3.07 -1.37
N GLY A 81 -19.65 -3.38 -0.37
CA GLY A 81 -19.94 -4.43 0.61
C GLY A 81 -19.76 -5.86 0.10
N ARG A 82 -19.18 -6.06 -1.09
CA ARG A 82 -18.96 -7.38 -1.71
C ARG A 82 -17.51 -7.55 -2.15
N ASP A 83 -16.99 -8.76 -2.00
CA ASP A 83 -15.68 -9.16 -2.48
C ASP A 83 -15.75 -9.74 -3.90
N TYR A 84 -14.85 -9.27 -4.76
CA TYR A 84 -14.72 -9.70 -6.15
C TYR A 84 -13.40 -10.45 -6.34
N PRO A 85 -13.44 -11.76 -6.65
CA PRO A 85 -12.22 -12.56 -6.81
C PRO A 85 -11.34 -12.06 -7.96
N ILE A 86 -10.03 -12.04 -7.73
CA ILE A 86 -9.02 -11.76 -8.74
C ILE A 86 -8.84 -13.01 -9.62
N ARG A 87 -8.98 -12.85 -10.94
CA ARG A 87 -8.77 -13.90 -11.94
C ARG A 87 -7.34 -13.91 -12.47
N ALA A 88 -6.78 -12.72 -12.76
CA ALA A 88 -5.44 -12.60 -13.31
C ALA A 88 -4.76 -11.29 -12.90
N VAL A 89 -3.43 -11.33 -12.85
CA VAL A 89 -2.56 -10.19 -12.59
C VAL A 89 -1.63 -10.03 -13.79
N LEU A 90 -1.68 -8.89 -14.48
CA LEU A 90 -0.93 -8.62 -15.69
C LEU A 90 -0.06 -7.37 -15.49
N VAL A 91 1.22 -7.59 -15.25
CA VAL A 91 2.19 -6.51 -15.05
C VAL A 91 2.74 -6.06 -16.39
N HIS A 92 2.82 -4.75 -16.62
CA HIS A 92 3.41 -4.21 -17.85
C HIS A 92 4.85 -4.70 -18.04
N PRO A 93 5.26 -5.18 -19.24
CA PRO A 93 6.57 -5.78 -19.45
C PRO A 93 7.75 -4.88 -19.05
N LYS A 94 7.58 -3.56 -19.16
CA LYS A 94 8.60 -2.56 -18.79
C LYS A 94 8.47 -2.05 -17.34
N SER A 95 7.62 -2.64 -16.50
CA SER A 95 7.37 -2.15 -15.13
C SER A 95 8.64 -2.11 -14.27
N ARG A 96 9.58 -3.03 -14.49
CA ARG A 96 10.85 -3.13 -13.75
C ARG A 96 12.07 -2.63 -14.55
N GLN A 97 11.85 -1.93 -15.65
CA GLN A 97 12.96 -1.45 -16.50
C GLN A 97 13.86 -0.46 -15.73
N ARG A 98 15.13 -0.46 -16.05
CA ARG A 98 16.12 0.48 -15.51
C ARG A 98 16.70 1.32 -16.66
N PRO A 99 17.04 2.59 -16.45
CA PRO A 99 16.80 3.37 -15.24
C PRO A 99 15.31 3.51 -14.93
N ARG A 100 14.95 3.92 -13.71
CA ARG A 100 13.56 4.03 -13.26
C ARG A 100 12.72 4.97 -14.15
N THR A 101 13.33 5.99 -14.73
CA THR A 101 12.69 6.92 -15.69
C THR A 101 12.19 6.22 -16.96
N ALA A 102 12.74 5.06 -17.32
CA ALA A 102 12.31 4.25 -18.46
C ALA A 102 11.22 3.22 -18.06
N ALA A 103 10.93 3.05 -16.78
CA ALA A 103 9.94 2.10 -16.31
C ALA A 103 8.51 2.61 -16.61
N MET A 104 7.62 1.68 -16.88
CA MET A 104 6.17 1.90 -16.96
C MET A 104 5.53 1.12 -15.81
N ASP A 105 5.48 1.76 -14.64
CA ASP A 105 5.07 1.12 -13.38
C ASP A 105 3.56 0.99 -13.28
N VAL A 106 2.99 0.15 -14.16
CA VAL A 106 1.56 -0.13 -14.23
C VAL A 106 1.29 -1.63 -14.31
N ALA A 107 0.12 -2.04 -13.83
CA ALA A 107 -0.42 -3.38 -13.97
C ALA A 107 -1.95 -3.35 -14.08
N LEU A 108 -2.50 -4.38 -14.72
CA LEU A 108 -3.92 -4.67 -14.77
C LEU A 108 -4.25 -5.85 -13.87
N ILE A 109 -5.36 -5.74 -13.16
CA ILE A 109 -5.97 -6.82 -12.41
C ILE A 109 -7.29 -7.16 -13.07
N GLN A 110 -7.45 -8.42 -13.50
CA GLN A 110 -8.70 -8.92 -14.03
C GLN A 110 -9.51 -9.60 -12.93
N LEU A 111 -10.77 -9.24 -12.81
CA LEU A 111 -11.70 -9.86 -11.87
C LEU A 111 -12.44 -11.04 -12.52
N ALA A 112 -12.82 -12.02 -11.73
CA ALA A 112 -13.58 -13.19 -12.18
C ALA A 112 -14.98 -12.82 -12.68
N GLU A 113 -15.56 -11.74 -12.13
CA GLU A 113 -16.88 -11.24 -12.47
C GLU A 113 -16.91 -9.70 -12.52
N PRO A 114 -17.87 -9.09 -13.22
CA PRO A 114 -17.97 -7.64 -13.28
C PRO A 114 -18.39 -7.04 -11.95
N VAL A 115 -17.83 -5.87 -11.62
CA VAL A 115 -18.28 -5.07 -10.47
C VAL A 115 -19.60 -4.38 -10.84
N GLU A 116 -20.59 -4.59 -10.00
CA GLU A 116 -21.93 -4.01 -10.18
C GLU A 116 -22.12 -2.76 -9.31
N GLY A 117 -22.90 -1.80 -9.81
CA GLY A 117 -23.25 -0.59 -9.07
C GLY A 117 -22.12 0.42 -8.87
N VAL A 118 -20.96 0.22 -9.50
CA VAL A 118 -19.82 1.14 -9.49
C VAL A 118 -19.49 1.55 -10.92
N ALA A 119 -19.53 2.85 -11.19
CA ALA A 119 -19.12 3.39 -12.49
C ALA A 119 -17.60 3.35 -12.61
N PRO A 120 -17.02 2.68 -13.62
CA PRO A 120 -15.58 2.70 -13.86
C PRO A 120 -15.09 4.09 -14.26
N ALA A 121 -13.83 4.42 -13.89
CA ALA A 121 -13.10 5.57 -14.37
C ALA A 121 -12.20 5.15 -15.56
N PRO A 122 -12.58 5.44 -16.82
CA PRO A 122 -11.77 5.04 -17.97
C PRO A 122 -10.41 5.73 -17.97
N VAL A 123 -9.48 5.18 -18.76
CA VAL A 123 -8.14 5.73 -18.90
C VAL A 123 -8.09 6.88 -19.91
N TYR A 124 -7.25 7.87 -19.62
CA TYR A 124 -6.97 8.97 -20.53
C TYR A 124 -6.00 8.54 -21.63
N SER A 125 -6.31 8.87 -22.88
CA SER A 125 -5.48 8.56 -24.06
C SER A 125 -4.87 9.79 -24.73
N GLY A 126 -5.22 11.00 -24.27
CA GLY A 126 -4.65 12.25 -24.76
C GLY A 126 -3.23 12.49 -24.23
N ARG A 127 -2.61 13.60 -24.69
CA ARG A 127 -1.22 13.95 -24.34
C ARG A 127 -1.07 15.36 -23.75
N GLN A 128 -2.15 15.93 -23.24
CA GLN A 128 -2.18 17.31 -22.76
C GLN A 128 -2.45 17.38 -21.24
N GLU A 129 -1.71 16.57 -20.48
CA GLU A 129 -1.97 16.43 -19.03
C GLU A 129 -1.41 17.59 -18.21
N LYS A 130 -0.34 18.27 -18.66
CA LYS A 130 0.26 19.40 -17.94
C LYS A 130 -0.75 20.49 -17.65
N GLY A 131 -0.85 20.90 -16.40
CA GLY A 131 -1.80 21.92 -15.92
C GLY A 131 -3.22 21.36 -15.64
N MET A 132 -3.48 20.07 -15.83
CA MET A 132 -4.77 19.48 -15.43
C MET A 132 -4.94 19.49 -13.92
N ASN A 133 -6.14 19.89 -13.46
CA ASN A 133 -6.57 19.65 -12.09
C ASN A 133 -6.90 18.17 -11.91
N VAL A 134 -6.39 17.58 -10.85
CA VAL A 134 -6.62 16.17 -10.53
C VAL A 134 -7.09 15.99 -9.10
N VAL A 135 -7.69 14.82 -8.85
CA VAL A 135 -7.99 14.31 -7.51
C VAL A 135 -7.22 13.00 -7.33
N PHE A 136 -6.39 12.94 -6.30
CA PHE A 136 -5.81 11.71 -5.79
C PHE A 136 -6.81 11.06 -4.86
N VAL A 137 -6.92 9.74 -4.90
CA VAL A 137 -7.81 8.99 -4.01
C VAL A 137 -7.11 7.73 -3.54
N GLY A 138 -7.12 7.51 -2.23
CA GLY A 138 -6.54 6.30 -1.68
C GLY A 138 -6.79 6.09 -0.18
N PRO A 139 -6.58 4.86 0.31
CA PRO A 139 -6.74 4.45 1.71
C PRO A 139 -5.41 4.28 2.43
N GLY A 140 -4.31 4.87 1.94
CA GLY A 140 -2.96 4.70 2.47
C GLY A 140 -2.72 5.34 3.84
N MET A 141 -1.46 5.52 4.22
CA MET A 141 -1.10 6.24 5.45
C MET A 141 -1.47 7.71 5.34
N PHE A 142 -1.92 8.24 6.45
CA PHE A 142 -2.34 9.61 6.61
C PHE A 142 -1.32 10.48 7.34
N GLY A 143 -1.51 11.78 7.18
CA GLY A 143 -0.70 12.80 7.83
C GLY A 143 -0.96 14.17 7.24
N ASP A 144 -0.04 15.08 7.47
CA ASP A 144 -0.07 16.41 6.88
C ASP A 144 1.32 16.85 6.39
N GLY A 145 1.33 17.93 5.61
CA GLY A 145 2.56 18.43 4.99
C GLY A 145 3.63 18.93 5.95
N MET A 146 3.31 19.14 7.22
CA MET A 146 4.27 19.52 8.27
C MET A 146 4.94 18.29 8.89
N GLN A 147 4.14 17.25 9.18
CA GLN A 147 4.57 16.07 9.92
C GLN A 147 4.96 14.91 9.01
N GLY A 148 4.39 14.84 7.80
CA GLY A 148 4.45 13.66 6.95
C GLY A 148 3.49 12.57 7.41
N PRO A 149 3.70 11.29 7.01
CA PRO A 149 2.84 10.16 7.40
C PRO A 149 2.89 9.91 8.92
N VAL A 150 1.72 9.73 9.55
CA VAL A 150 1.59 9.50 11.00
C VAL A 150 0.83 8.24 11.39
N GLY A 151 0.06 7.63 10.48
CA GLY A 151 -0.68 6.37 10.75
C GLY A 151 -1.47 5.85 9.56
N ASP A 152 -2.18 4.71 9.73
CA ASP A 152 -3.06 4.06 8.74
C ASP A 152 -4.39 3.70 9.41
N ASP A 153 -5.51 4.17 8.84
CA ASP A 153 -6.88 3.85 9.29
C ASP A 153 -7.73 3.20 8.18
N ALA A 154 -7.13 2.91 7.05
CA ALA A 154 -7.75 2.31 5.87
C ALA A 154 -8.95 3.09 5.29
N ARG A 155 -9.17 4.37 5.69
CA ARG A 155 -10.29 5.17 5.19
C ARG A 155 -9.92 5.83 3.88
N MET A 156 -10.86 5.86 2.94
CA MET A 156 -10.68 6.46 1.62
C MET A 156 -10.72 7.99 1.70
N ARG A 157 -9.67 8.65 1.23
CA ARG A 157 -9.60 10.12 1.12
C ARG A 157 -9.29 10.55 -0.28
N GLY A 158 -9.70 11.78 -0.60
CA GLY A 158 -9.31 12.45 -1.83
C GLY A 158 -8.56 13.73 -1.52
N ALA A 159 -7.56 14.06 -2.34
CA ALA A 159 -6.87 15.36 -2.32
C ALA A 159 -6.82 15.95 -3.72
N THR A 160 -6.76 17.26 -3.82
CA THR A 160 -6.60 17.97 -5.09
C THR A 160 -5.15 18.31 -5.35
N ASN A 161 -4.74 18.31 -6.62
CA ASN A 161 -3.43 18.78 -7.05
C ASN A 161 -3.49 19.20 -8.53
N ILE A 162 -2.38 19.71 -9.07
CA ILE A 162 -2.25 20.10 -10.47
C ILE A 162 -1.05 19.37 -11.07
N VAL A 163 -1.20 18.84 -12.28
CA VAL A 163 -0.08 18.23 -13.00
C VAL A 163 0.97 19.30 -13.28
N ALA A 164 2.09 19.23 -12.57
CA ALA A 164 3.19 20.19 -12.69
C ALA A 164 3.95 20.00 -14.01
N ASP A 165 4.24 18.73 -14.36
CA ASP A 165 4.86 18.40 -15.64
C ASP A 165 4.42 17.01 -16.15
N ALA A 166 4.53 16.83 -17.48
CA ALA A 166 4.20 15.59 -18.18
C ALA A 166 5.45 15.10 -18.93
N LEU A 167 6.24 14.27 -18.24
CA LEU A 167 7.43 13.62 -18.77
C LEU A 167 7.05 12.45 -19.70
N ASP A 168 8.04 11.79 -20.30
CA ASP A 168 7.77 10.67 -21.21
C ASP A 168 6.88 9.60 -20.54
N ASN A 169 7.27 9.08 -19.38
CA ASN A 169 6.56 7.99 -18.70
C ASN A 169 5.92 8.39 -17.37
N TYR A 170 6.08 9.64 -16.94
CA TYR A 170 5.60 10.11 -15.65
C TYR A 170 4.91 11.47 -15.71
N LEU A 171 3.90 11.63 -14.88
CA LEU A 171 3.38 12.92 -14.47
C LEU A 171 4.04 13.28 -13.14
N THR A 172 4.38 14.56 -12.94
CA THR A 172 4.91 15.05 -11.67
C THR A 172 3.91 15.97 -10.98
N PHE A 173 3.95 15.94 -9.66
CA PHE A 173 3.11 16.75 -8.80
C PHE A 173 3.96 17.32 -7.66
N SER A 174 3.73 18.59 -7.33
CA SER A 174 4.35 19.24 -6.16
C SER A 174 3.39 19.21 -4.99
N PHE A 175 3.91 19.08 -3.78
CA PHE A 175 3.12 19.26 -2.58
C PHE A 175 3.38 20.65 -2.02
N ASP A 176 2.50 21.59 -2.35
CA ASP A 176 2.68 22.99 -2.06
C ASP A 176 2.04 23.39 -0.72
N ALA A 177 2.78 24.19 0.06
CA ALA A 177 2.25 24.77 1.27
C ALA A 177 1.31 25.94 0.96
N PRO A 178 0.32 26.26 1.83
CA PRO A 178 -0.42 27.49 1.71
C PRO A 178 0.51 28.73 1.72
N PRO A 179 0.21 29.80 0.96
CA PRO A 179 -1.03 30.03 0.21
C PRO A 179 -1.01 29.53 -1.26
N HIS A 180 0.08 28.88 -1.71
CA HIS A 180 0.28 28.52 -3.13
C HIS A 180 -0.33 27.17 -3.52
N SER A 181 -1.04 26.52 -2.61
CA SER A 181 -1.65 25.22 -2.78
C SER A 181 -3.09 25.28 -3.27
N THR A 182 -3.60 24.18 -3.84
CA THR A 182 -5.02 23.98 -4.14
C THR A 182 -5.86 23.96 -2.86
N GLU A 183 -7.19 24.02 -2.96
CA GLU A 183 -8.09 24.08 -1.79
C GLU A 183 -7.93 22.88 -0.85
N LEU A 184 -7.89 21.66 -1.40
CA LEU A 184 -7.65 20.42 -0.66
C LEU A 184 -6.34 19.77 -1.12
N GLU A 185 -5.29 20.59 -1.22
CA GLU A 185 -3.97 20.10 -1.62
C GLU A 185 -3.54 18.89 -0.80
N GLY A 186 -2.92 17.96 -1.49
CA GLY A 186 -2.34 16.79 -0.85
C GLY A 186 -1.49 15.98 -1.81
N ILE A 187 -0.88 14.93 -1.28
CA ILE A 187 0.00 14.01 -1.99
C ILE A 187 -0.28 12.57 -1.48
N SER A 188 0.09 11.56 -2.25
CA SER A 188 -0.04 10.17 -1.81
C SER A 188 0.84 9.87 -0.61
N GLY A 189 0.31 9.10 0.33
CA GLY A 189 1.07 8.48 1.42
C GLY A 189 1.46 7.03 1.12
N PRO A 190 2.29 6.40 1.96
CA PRO A 190 2.53 4.96 1.89
C PRO A 190 1.21 4.18 1.93
N GLY A 191 1.00 3.26 0.96
CA GLY A 191 -0.27 2.54 0.79
C GLY A 191 -1.22 3.14 -0.26
N ASP A 192 -1.01 4.39 -0.70
CA ASP A 192 -1.72 4.96 -1.85
C ASP A 192 -1.08 4.55 -3.20
N SER A 193 0.07 3.89 -3.19
CA SER A 193 0.71 3.30 -4.37
C SER A 193 -0.29 2.57 -5.26
N GLY A 194 -0.30 2.84 -6.55
CA GLY A 194 -1.27 2.28 -7.49
C GLY A 194 -2.61 3.02 -7.54
N GLY A 195 -2.84 3.98 -6.65
CA GLY A 195 -4.00 4.86 -6.67
C GLY A 195 -3.97 5.84 -7.85
N PRO A 196 -5.13 6.40 -8.21
CA PRO A 196 -5.26 7.23 -9.39
C PRO A 196 -4.94 8.69 -9.15
N ALA A 197 -4.48 9.36 -10.22
CA ALA A 197 -4.74 10.76 -10.45
C ALA A 197 -5.94 10.84 -11.40
N LEU A 198 -7.07 11.34 -10.91
CA LEU A 198 -8.32 11.45 -11.63
C LEU A 198 -8.56 12.89 -12.09
N CYS A 199 -8.82 13.13 -13.36
CA CYS A 199 -9.36 14.40 -13.83
C CYS A 199 -10.82 14.27 -14.25
N GLN A 200 -11.54 15.39 -14.33
CA GLN A 200 -12.91 15.44 -14.84
C GLN A 200 -12.89 15.83 -16.30
N ILE A 201 -13.38 14.93 -17.18
CA ILE A 201 -13.58 15.17 -18.61
C ILE A 201 -15.04 14.84 -18.92
N ASP A 202 -15.77 15.77 -19.49
CA ASP A 202 -17.20 15.61 -19.82
C ASP A 202 -18.03 15.05 -18.65
N HIS A 203 -17.81 15.60 -17.45
CA HIS A 203 -18.44 15.18 -16.18
C HIS A 203 -18.16 13.73 -15.76
N ARG A 204 -17.10 13.13 -16.28
CA ARG A 204 -16.67 11.78 -15.89
C ARG A 204 -15.27 11.83 -15.30
N ALA A 205 -15.06 11.05 -14.25
CA ALA A 205 -13.73 10.81 -13.73
C ALA A 205 -12.93 9.94 -14.71
N VAL A 206 -11.73 10.39 -15.07
CA VAL A 206 -10.83 9.73 -16.03
C VAL A 206 -9.46 9.60 -15.39
N VAL A 207 -8.83 8.44 -15.47
CA VAL A 207 -7.49 8.19 -14.88
C VAL A 207 -6.43 8.74 -15.81
N VAL A 208 -5.66 9.73 -15.36
CA VAL A 208 -4.50 10.30 -16.09
C VAL A 208 -3.16 9.77 -15.60
N GLY A 209 -3.09 9.30 -14.34
CA GLY A 209 -1.86 8.78 -13.74
C GLY A 209 -2.12 7.71 -12.67
N VAL A 210 -1.07 6.93 -12.38
CA VAL A 210 -1.05 5.88 -11.34
C VAL A 210 0.11 6.17 -10.39
N SER A 211 -0.16 6.32 -9.09
CA SER A 211 0.85 6.61 -8.06
C SER A 211 1.97 5.56 -8.06
N SER A 212 3.21 6.01 -8.21
CA SER A 212 4.39 5.15 -8.41
C SER A 212 5.51 5.42 -7.42
N ALA A 213 5.88 6.67 -7.19
CA ALA A 213 7.03 7.02 -6.36
C ALA A 213 7.02 8.45 -5.87
N ASN A 214 7.69 8.66 -4.72
CA ASN A 214 8.06 9.98 -4.22
C ASN A 214 9.55 10.24 -4.45
N ASP A 215 9.93 11.50 -4.62
CA ASP A 215 11.32 11.90 -4.59
C ASP A 215 11.83 11.84 -3.14
N PRO A 216 12.80 10.97 -2.82
CA PRO A 216 13.36 10.87 -1.48
C PRO A 216 14.36 12.01 -1.17
N THR A 217 14.75 12.80 -2.20
CA THR A 217 15.81 13.82 -2.08
C THR A 217 15.30 15.22 -1.74
N GLY A 218 13.98 15.41 -1.68
CA GLY A 218 13.38 16.69 -1.27
C GLY A 218 13.87 17.12 0.11
N ALA A 219 14.21 18.42 0.27
CA ALA A 219 14.84 18.98 1.47
C ALA A 219 14.04 18.73 2.77
N ALA A 220 12.74 18.51 2.67
CA ALA A 220 11.85 18.27 3.81
C ALA A 220 11.58 16.76 4.10
N GLY A 221 12.11 15.86 3.28
CA GLY A 221 11.80 14.43 3.32
C GLY A 221 10.53 14.04 2.56
N PRO A 222 10.27 12.72 2.41
CA PRO A 222 9.14 12.23 1.63
C PRO A 222 7.79 12.63 2.25
N CYS A 223 6.81 12.88 1.40
CA CYS A 223 5.44 13.19 1.79
C CYS A 223 5.29 14.44 2.69
N ARG A 224 6.15 15.44 2.53
CA ARG A 224 6.08 16.73 3.20
C ARG A 224 5.98 17.87 2.19
N TYR A 225 5.63 19.07 2.63
CA TYR A 225 5.65 20.23 1.75
C TYR A 225 7.00 20.39 1.05
N GLY A 226 6.95 20.69 -0.25
CA GLY A 226 8.13 20.75 -1.12
C GLY A 226 8.58 19.40 -1.69
N SER A 227 7.92 18.28 -1.34
CA SER A 227 8.19 17.00 -2.00
C SER A 227 7.55 16.93 -3.39
N THR A 228 8.18 16.15 -4.27
CA THR A 228 7.68 15.85 -5.61
C THR A 228 7.23 14.40 -5.68
N GLU A 229 6.10 14.15 -6.31
CA GLU A 229 5.56 12.82 -6.55
C GLU A 229 5.51 12.49 -8.03
N TYR A 230 5.71 11.22 -8.35
CA TYR A 230 5.73 10.68 -9.70
C TYR A 230 4.60 9.67 -9.88
N TYR A 231 3.73 9.94 -10.84
CA TYR A 231 2.68 9.02 -11.28
C TYR A 231 3.03 8.44 -12.64
N ALA A 232 2.91 7.14 -12.82
CA ALA A 232 3.02 6.54 -14.14
C ALA A 232 1.97 7.17 -15.07
N ARG A 233 2.43 7.71 -16.20
CA ARG A 233 1.61 8.46 -17.17
C ARG A 233 0.75 7.49 -17.99
N VAL A 234 -0.55 7.46 -17.73
CA VAL A 234 -1.47 6.45 -18.28
C VAL A 234 -1.60 6.54 -19.80
N SER A 235 -1.56 7.75 -20.36
CA SER A 235 -1.66 7.96 -21.82
C SER A 235 -0.54 7.27 -22.61
N THR A 236 0.61 6.98 -21.98
CA THR A 236 1.75 6.30 -22.63
C THR A 236 1.56 4.79 -22.72
N VAL A 237 0.67 4.23 -21.91
CA VAL A 237 0.35 2.80 -21.84
C VAL A 237 -1.10 2.50 -22.24
N ALA A 238 -1.86 3.49 -22.69
CA ALA A 238 -3.28 3.34 -23.05
C ALA A 238 -3.53 2.25 -24.10
N GLU A 239 -2.65 2.15 -25.09
CA GLU A 239 -2.72 1.11 -26.13
C GLU A 239 -2.50 -0.29 -25.53
N TRP A 240 -1.49 -0.44 -24.66
CA TRP A 240 -1.25 -1.70 -23.95
C TRP A 240 -2.45 -2.10 -23.08
N ILE A 241 -3.04 -1.15 -22.36
CA ILE A 241 -4.23 -1.38 -21.54
C ILE A 241 -5.38 -1.89 -22.41
N THR A 242 -5.70 -1.16 -23.50
CA THR A 242 -6.81 -1.50 -24.39
C THR A 242 -6.62 -2.85 -25.05
N THR A 243 -5.43 -3.12 -25.59
CA THR A 243 -5.09 -4.39 -26.23
C THR A 243 -5.15 -5.55 -25.25
N THR A 244 -4.60 -5.37 -24.04
CA THR A 244 -4.62 -6.40 -23.01
C THR A 244 -6.05 -6.74 -22.56
N MET A 245 -6.89 -5.72 -22.38
CA MET A 245 -8.29 -5.94 -22.00
C MET A 245 -9.09 -6.64 -23.10
N ALA A 246 -8.80 -6.36 -24.39
CA ALA A 246 -9.49 -6.96 -25.54
C ALA A 246 -9.12 -8.44 -25.77
N THR A 247 -7.91 -8.85 -25.40
CA THR A 247 -7.43 -10.22 -25.64
C THR A 247 -7.97 -11.25 -24.66
N ASP A 248 -8.66 -10.83 -23.58
CA ASP A 248 -9.12 -11.69 -22.48
C ASP A 248 -8.05 -12.75 -22.11
N PRO A 249 -6.88 -12.32 -21.63
CA PRO A 249 -5.72 -13.19 -21.46
C PRO A 249 -6.10 -14.40 -20.59
N ALA A 250 -5.61 -15.57 -21.00
CA ALA A 250 -5.74 -16.78 -20.19
C ALA A 250 -5.30 -16.47 -18.75
N PRO A 251 -5.99 -17.04 -17.73
CA PRO A 251 -5.62 -16.78 -16.35
C PRO A 251 -4.13 -17.04 -16.18
N ARG A 252 -3.35 -16.00 -16.01
CA ARG A 252 -2.00 -16.17 -15.50
C ARG A 252 -2.20 -16.59 -14.06
N ALA A 253 -1.93 -17.84 -13.78
CA ALA A 253 -2.17 -18.42 -12.49
C ALA A 253 -1.74 -17.45 -11.40
N LEU A 254 -2.70 -16.97 -10.60
CA LEU A 254 -2.38 -16.58 -9.24
C LEU A 254 -1.50 -17.72 -8.70
N PRO A 255 -0.47 -17.45 -7.89
CA PRO A 255 0.33 -18.53 -7.30
C PRO A 255 -0.61 -19.65 -6.89
N ALA A 256 -0.27 -20.89 -7.25
CA ALA A 256 -1.11 -22.10 -7.09
C ALA A 256 -1.92 -22.04 -5.80
N ASP A 257 -3.13 -22.60 -5.80
CA ASP A 257 -3.99 -22.59 -4.63
C ASP A 257 -3.16 -22.83 -3.37
N PRO A 258 -3.20 -21.91 -2.41
CA PRO A 258 -2.30 -21.95 -1.28
C PRO A 258 -2.48 -23.28 -0.58
N ILE A 259 -1.41 -24.06 -0.48
CA ILE A 259 -1.39 -25.23 0.38
C ILE A 259 -1.49 -24.68 1.79
N ASP A 260 -2.68 -24.78 2.39
CA ASP A 260 -2.90 -24.47 3.79
C ASP A 260 -2.15 -25.54 4.62
N ILE A 261 -1.02 -25.13 5.19
CA ILE A 261 -0.15 -26.03 5.94
C ILE A 261 -0.46 -26.02 7.44
N ARG A 262 -1.76 -25.98 7.80
CA ARG A 262 -2.19 -26.14 9.21
C ARG A 262 -1.64 -27.42 9.85
N ASP A 263 -1.31 -28.44 9.05
CA ASP A 263 -0.94 -29.77 9.49
C ASP A 263 0.55 -29.97 9.81
N GLY A 264 1.31 -28.91 10.02
CA GLY A 264 2.72 -29.01 10.42
C GLY A 264 3.73 -29.24 9.29
N HIS A 265 3.30 -29.59 8.07
CA HIS A 265 4.20 -29.82 6.92
C HIS A 265 4.96 -28.57 6.48
N GLY A 266 4.41 -27.36 6.66
CA GLY A 266 5.09 -26.13 6.34
C GLY A 266 6.29 -25.79 7.24
N ARG A 267 6.29 -26.29 8.48
CA ARG A 267 7.45 -26.17 9.39
C ARG A 267 8.64 -27.00 8.93
N ALA A 268 8.43 -28.01 8.11
CA ALA A 268 9.51 -28.86 7.58
C ALA A 268 10.30 -28.17 6.46
N SER A 269 9.72 -27.20 5.74
CA SER A 269 10.44 -26.47 4.71
C SER A 269 11.52 -25.55 5.32
N PRO A 270 12.60 -25.24 4.57
CA PRO A 270 13.60 -24.26 5.03
C PRO A 270 13.00 -22.92 5.46
N ALA A 271 12.12 -22.37 4.64
CA ALA A 271 11.43 -21.12 4.94
C ALA A 271 10.50 -21.25 6.17
N GLY A 272 9.86 -22.41 6.36
CA GLY A 272 9.00 -22.67 7.52
C GLY A 272 9.75 -22.76 8.84
N ARG A 273 10.93 -23.40 8.84
CA ARG A 273 11.80 -23.44 10.03
C ARG A 273 12.27 -22.04 10.43
N ILE A 274 12.66 -21.23 9.43
CA ILE A 274 13.12 -19.87 9.65
C ILE A 274 11.98 -18.98 10.14
N ALA A 275 10.79 -19.10 9.57
CA ALA A 275 9.61 -18.36 10.03
C ALA A 275 9.25 -18.72 11.49
N GLY A 276 9.31 -20.01 11.85
CA GLY A 276 9.10 -20.43 13.23
C GLY A 276 10.10 -19.80 14.20
N ALA A 277 11.38 -19.84 13.87
CA ALA A 277 12.45 -19.22 14.66
C ALA A 277 12.29 -17.68 14.74
N PHE A 278 11.83 -17.04 13.66
CA PHE A 278 11.53 -15.61 13.65
C PHE A 278 10.43 -15.25 14.65
N PHE A 279 9.27 -15.93 14.57
CA PHE A 279 8.15 -15.62 15.45
C PHE A 279 8.47 -15.94 16.92
N GLU A 280 9.30 -16.95 17.19
CA GLU A 280 9.79 -17.22 18.55
C GLU A 280 10.69 -16.08 19.05
N ALA A 281 11.67 -15.64 18.26
CA ALA A 281 12.56 -14.55 18.63
C ALA A 281 11.81 -13.22 18.79
N TYR A 282 10.90 -12.91 17.85
CA TYR A 282 10.06 -11.72 17.91
C TYR A 282 9.14 -11.71 19.14
N GLY A 283 8.53 -12.85 19.45
CA GLY A 283 7.62 -13.01 20.59
C GLY A 283 8.27 -12.80 21.94
N ARG A 284 9.61 -12.97 22.07
CA ARG A 284 10.36 -12.66 23.28
C ARG A 284 10.47 -11.16 23.55
N GLY A 285 10.38 -10.33 22.50
CA GLY A 285 10.44 -8.87 22.61
C GLY A 285 11.79 -8.31 23.05
N ASP A 286 12.87 -9.11 23.03
CA ASP A 286 14.20 -8.70 23.41
C ASP A 286 15.18 -8.67 22.21
N ASP A 287 16.15 -7.76 22.28
CA ASP A 287 17.12 -7.56 21.21
C ASP A 287 18.06 -8.74 21.02
N GLN A 288 18.42 -9.43 22.11
CA GLN A 288 19.37 -10.54 22.09
C GLN A 288 18.80 -11.72 21.29
N ALA A 289 17.50 -12.01 21.47
CA ALA A 289 16.82 -13.04 20.70
C ALA A 289 16.80 -12.70 19.21
N MET A 290 16.47 -11.44 18.86
CA MET A 290 16.46 -10.99 17.47
C MET A 290 17.85 -10.91 16.85
N GLU A 291 18.87 -10.51 17.61
CA GLU A 291 20.27 -10.53 17.14
C GLU A 291 20.73 -11.96 16.83
N SER A 292 20.43 -12.89 17.73
CA SER A 292 20.73 -14.32 17.55
C SER A 292 20.04 -14.88 16.31
N PHE A 293 18.77 -14.55 16.10
CA PHE A 293 18.02 -14.93 14.89
C PHE A 293 18.69 -14.41 13.63
N GLU A 294 18.99 -13.11 13.56
CA GLU A 294 19.57 -12.48 12.37
C GLU A 294 20.97 -13.07 12.06
N ARG A 295 21.82 -13.31 13.05
CA ARG A 295 23.13 -13.92 12.87
C ARG A 295 23.05 -15.38 12.42
N THR A 296 22.08 -16.13 12.95
CA THR A 296 21.94 -17.58 12.67
C THR A 296 21.37 -17.86 11.28
N PHE A 297 20.35 -17.10 10.90
CA PHE A 297 19.52 -17.45 9.71
C PHE A 297 19.76 -16.56 8.51
N ARG A 298 20.25 -15.32 8.67
CA ARG A 298 20.38 -14.36 7.58
C ARG A 298 21.51 -14.72 6.62
N ALA A 299 21.27 -14.57 5.31
CA ALA A 299 22.29 -14.71 4.28
C ALA A 299 23.38 -13.63 4.41
N GLU A 300 24.63 -13.99 4.17
CA GLU A 300 25.76 -13.06 4.31
C GLU A 300 25.61 -11.80 3.44
N LYS A 301 25.13 -11.98 2.19
CA LYS A 301 24.86 -10.85 1.31
C LYS A 301 23.88 -9.87 1.93
N ALA A 302 22.79 -10.36 2.48
CA ALA A 302 21.78 -9.53 3.12
C ALA A 302 22.29 -8.81 4.39
N LEU A 303 23.26 -9.40 5.10
CA LEU A 303 23.94 -8.77 6.24
C LEU A 303 24.92 -7.67 5.81
N LYS A 304 25.53 -7.81 4.63
CA LYS A 304 26.39 -6.75 4.05
C LYS A 304 25.56 -5.54 3.62
N ASP A 305 24.38 -5.79 3.02
CA ASP A 305 23.47 -4.74 2.55
C ASP A 305 22.84 -3.98 3.71
N ARG A 306 22.56 -4.67 4.83
CA ARG A 306 21.98 -4.08 6.05
C ARG A 306 22.47 -4.82 7.30
N PRO A 307 23.27 -4.17 8.16
CA PRO A 307 23.87 -4.77 9.37
C PRO A 307 22.83 -5.26 10.38
N VAL A 308 23.22 -6.24 11.21
CA VAL A 308 22.37 -6.83 12.25
C VAL A 308 21.77 -5.78 13.18
N ALA A 309 22.57 -4.83 13.66
CA ALA A 309 22.11 -3.79 14.59
C ALA A 309 20.94 -2.96 14.03
N GLU A 310 20.99 -2.60 12.75
CA GLU A 310 19.90 -1.85 12.09
C GLU A 310 18.63 -2.69 11.95
N ARG A 311 18.78 -4.00 11.71
CA ARG A 311 17.65 -4.93 11.62
C ARG A 311 16.98 -5.10 12.97
N VAL A 312 17.75 -5.30 14.04
CA VAL A 312 17.26 -5.42 15.41
C VAL A 312 16.51 -4.14 15.81
N GLN A 313 17.07 -2.96 15.50
CA GLN A 313 16.38 -1.70 15.79
C GLN A 313 15.02 -1.59 15.07
N SER A 314 14.94 -2.10 13.83
CA SER A 314 13.67 -2.10 13.10
C SER A 314 12.65 -3.05 13.71
N TRP A 315 13.06 -4.26 14.09
CA TRP A 315 12.19 -5.22 14.75
C TRP A 315 11.70 -4.69 16.10
N ARG A 316 12.55 -4.01 16.88
CA ARG A 316 12.17 -3.35 18.13
C ARG A 316 11.07 -2.30 17.91
N LYS A 317 11.19 -1.47 16.87
CA LYS A 317 10.15 -0.49 16.51
C LYS A 317 8.84 -1.16 16.17
N LEU A 318 8.87 -2.20 15.34
CA LEU A 318 7.68 -2.94 14.96
C LEU A 318 7.05 -3.67 16.15
N HIS A 319 7.85 -4.22 17.06
CA HIS A 319 7.34 -4.86 18.28
C HIS A 319 6.66 -3.85 19.22
N ALA A 320 7.22 -2.64 19.34
CA ALA A 320 6.63 -1.58 20.15
C ALA A 320 5.30 -1.08 19.56
N GLU A 321 5.16 -1.05 18.21
CA GLU A 321 3.97 -0.60 17.49
C GLU A 321 2.90 -1.69 17.44
N TRP A 322 3.26 -2.91 17.06
CA TRP A 322 2.32 -4.00 16.79
C TRP A 322 2.05 -4.94 17.95
N GLY A 323 2.93 -4.94 18.97
CA GLY A 323 2.88 -5.91 20.04
C GLY A 323 3.18 -7.35 19.57
N PRO A 324 2.71 -8.36 20.30
CA PRO A 324 2.83 -9.76 19.91
C PRO A 324 2.16 -10.05 18.57
N LEU A 325 2.75 -10.96 17.79
CA LEU A 325 2.22 -11.44 16.52
C LEU A 325 1.65 -12.85 16.69
N LYS A 326 0.38 -13.02 16.33
CA LYS A 326 -0.28 -14.34 16.34
C LYS A 326 -0.42 -14.85 14.90
N ALA A 327 0.29 -15.92 14.56
CA ALA A 327 0.19 -16.55 13.27
C ALA A 327 -1.14 -17.34 13.13
N HIS A 328 -1.81 -17.15 11.99
CA HIS A 328 -3.11 -17.75 11.69
C HIS A 328 -3.09 -18.68 10.50
N LYS A 329 -2.36 -18.33 9.45
CA LYS A 329 -2.35 -19.09 8.21
C LYS A 329 -0.97 -19.08 7.58
N TYR A 330 -0.54 -20.24 7.09
CA TYR A 330 0.73 -20.44 6.41
C TYR A 330 0.46 -20.88 4.98
N ILE A 331 1.16 -20.28 4.02
CA ILE A 331 1.04 -20.61 2.60
C ILE A 331 2.43 -20.81 2.02
N GLN A 332 2.72 -22.03 1.60
CA GLN A 332 3.93 -22.36 0.87
C GLN A 332 3.74 -21.99 -0.60
N ALA A 333 4.33 -20.87 -1.05
CA ALA A 333 4.23 -20.41 -2.44
C ALA A 333 5.27 -21.08 -3.35
N ALA A 334 6.45 -21.41 -2.80
CA ALA A 334 7.52 -22.16 -3.44
C ALA A 334 8.35 -22.87 -2.37
N PRO A 335 9.23 -23.82 -2.70
CA PRO A 335 10.12 -24.45 -1.70
C PRO A 335 10.94 -23.44 -0.89
N THR A 336 11.29 -22.32 -1.49
CA THR A 336 12.09 -21.23 -0.91
C THR A 336 11.27 -20.02 -0.46
N GLU A 337 9.93 -20.08 -0.55
CA GLU A 337 9.06 -18.95 -0.25
C GLU A 337 7.87 -19.37 0.59
N LEU A 338 7.73 -18.77 1.77
CA LEU A 338 6.60 -18.96 2.68
C LEU A 338 5.93 -17.64 3.00
N HIS A 339 4.61 -17.62 2.93
CA HIS A 339 3.80 -16.52 3.43
C HIS A 339 3.09 -16.92 4.72
N VAL A 340 3.06 -16.01 5.70
CA VAL A 340 2.38 -16.21 6.97
C VAL A 340 1.45 -15.05 7.22
N LEU A 341 0.14 -15.33 7.34
CA LEU A 341 -0.84 -14.35 7.78
C LEU A 341 -0.80 -14.29 9.32
N VAL A 342 -0.57 -13.12 9.85
CA VAL A 342 -0.50 -12.88 11.29
C VAL A 342 -1.46 -11.78 11.71
N ARG A 343 -1.91 -11.81 12.95
CA ARG A 343 -2.59 -10.71 13.60
C ARG A 343 -1.61 -10.01 14.55
N ALA A 344 -1.44 -8.72 14.39
CA ALA A 344 -0.71 -7.86 15.33
C ALA A 344 -1.66 -7.52 16.48
N GLU A 345 -1.40 -8.07 17.67
CA GLU A 345 -2.37 -8.00 18.77
C GLU A 345 -2.49 -6.59 19.36
N GLY A 346 -1.42 -5.78 19.31
CA GLY A 346 -1.43 -4.40 19.78
C GLY A 346 -2.33 -3.46 18.97
N GLU A 347 -2.32 -3.59 17.65
CA GLU A 347 -3.16 -2.79 16.75
C GLU A 347 -4.45 -3.50 16.32
N GLY A 348 -4.55 -4.82 16.52
CA GLY A 348 -5.66 -5.63 16.06
C GLY A 348 -5.74 -5.80 14.53
N VAL A 349 -4.67 -5.48 13.80
CA VAL A 349 -4.61 -5.51 12.33
C VAL A 349 -3.95 -6.77 11.79
N TRP A 350 -4.29 -7.11 10.54
CA TRP A 350 -3.69 -8.22 9.84
C TRP A 350 -2.44 -7.79 9.08
N LYS A 351 -1.38 -8.62 9.15
CA LYS A 351 -0.12 -8.47 8.40
C LYS A 351 0.19 -9.78 7.68
N SER A 352 0.77 -9.68 6.48
CA SER A 352 1.30 -10.83 5.74
C SER A 352 2.82 -10.75 5.72
N PHE A 353 3.47 -11.76 6.25
CA PHE A 353 4.93 -11.91 6.22
C PHE A 353 5.32 -12.87 5.10
N ARG A 354 6.20 -12.45 4.22
CA ARG A 354 6.81 -13.28 3.19
C ARG A 354 8.27 -13.55 3.58
N PHE A 355 8.60 -14.82 3.74
CA PHE A 355 9.96 -15.30 4.01
C PHE A 355 10.53 -15.88 2.72
N GLU A 356 11.66 -15.33 2.26
CA GLU A 356 12.41 -15.81 1.10
C GLU A 356 13.75 -16.37 1.54
N THR A 357 14.11 -17.57 1.09
CA THR A 357 15.38 -18.25 1.39
C THR A 357 16.20 -18.51 0.14
N GLU A 358 17.49 -18.72 0.32
CA GLU A 358 18.36 -19.21 -0.74
C GLU A 358 17.85 -20.57 -1.27
N PRO A 359 17.96 -20.83 -2.59
CA PRO A 359 17.54 -22.09 -3.17
C PRO A 359 18.45 -23.28 -2.74
N GLU A 360 19.72 -22.98 -2.49
CA GLU A 360 20.73 -23.99 -2.13
C GLU A 360 20.96 -24.03 -0.61
N PRO A 361 21.28 -25.21 -0.06
CA PRO A 361 21.67 -25.31 1.34
C PRO A 361 22.84 -24.38 1.69
N PRO A 362 22.83 -23.78 2.89
CA PRO A 362 21.94 -24.02 4.03
C PRO A 362 20.61 -23.27 4.00
N HIS A 363 20.14 -22.79 2.86
CA HIS A 363 18.86 -22.09 2.67
C HIS A 363 18.69 -20.88 3.60
N ARG A 364 19.69 -20.02 3.65
CA ARG A 364 19.65 -18.83 4.51
C ARG A 364 18.61 -17.84 4.07
N LEU A 365 18.10 -17.07 5.00
CA LEU A 365 17.06 -16.06 4.80
C LEU A 365 17.58 -14.88 3.97
N LEU A 366 17.05 -14.70 2.78
CA LEU A 366 17.34 -13.55 1.91
C LEU A 366 16.56 -12.32 2.35
N GLY A 367 15.28 -12.46 2.65
CA GLY A 367 14.41 -11.34 2.99
C GLY A 367 13.19 -11.75 3.81
N ILE A 368 12.66 -10.77 4.56
CA ILE A 368 11.32 -10.78 5.12
C ILE A 368 10.65 -9.52 4.58
N SER A 369 9.58 -9.69 3.82
CA SER A 369 8.73 -8.60 3.35
C SER A 369 7.42 -8.64 4.12
N ILE A 370 6.88 -7.46 4.43
CA ILE A 370 5.65 -7.33 5.19
C ILE A 370 4.65 -6.51 4.38
N ALA A 371 3.43 -7.02 4.26
CA ALA A 371 2.31 -6.34 3.65
C ALA A 371 1.11 -6.31 4.59
N SER A 372 0.21 -5.36 4.41
CA SER A 372 -1.07 -5.31 5.09
C SER A 372 -2.13 -5.88 4.13
N PRO A 373 -2.51 -7.15 4.26
CA PRO A 373 -3.53 -7.75 3.40
C PRO A 373 -4.86 -7.05 3.65
N VAL A 374 -5.71 -7.00 2.64
CA VAL A 374 -7.12 -6.66 2.83
C VAL A 374 -7.69 -7.72 3.76
N ALA A 375 -8.24 -7.31 4.91
CA ALA A 375 -8.87 -8.23 5.84
C ALA A 375 -9.98 -8.98 5.12
N GLY A 376 -9.68 -10.19 4.68
CA GLY A 376 -10.68 -11.18 4.29
C GLY A 376 -10.96 -12.06 5.50
N ASN A 377 -12.22 -12.23 5.79
CA ASN A 377 -12.78 -13.11 6.84
C ASN A 377 -12.24 -14.54 6.77
#